data_0620cb1dbe7aa84a1112320fac9efc4e
#
_entry.id   0620cb1dbe7aa84a1112320fac9efc4e
#
_cell.length_a   1.000
_cell.length_b   1.000
_cell.length_c   1.000
_cell.angle_alpha   90.00
_cell.angle_beta   90.00
_cell.angle_gamma   90.00
#
_symmetry.space_group_name_H-M   'P 1'
#
loop_
_entity.id
_entity.type
_entity.pdbx_description
1 polymer ?
#
loop_
_entity_poly.entity_id
_entity_poly.type
_entity_poly.pdbx_seq_one_letter_code
_entity_poly.pdbx_strand_id
1 'polypeptide(L)'
;MALTPELKARWIAALRSGEYTQGRCALNPAPGYYCCLGVLCMVLGRPELLTNYYEHLRKASGLTNSETDGCVELNDVAQPSFTQIADYIEVYL
;
A
#
# COMPACT_ATOMS: atom_id res chain seq x y z
N MET A 1 -1.00 3.75 16.56
CA MET A 1 -0.88 2.28 16.60
C MET A 1 -0.03 1.82 15.42
N ALA A 2 0.76 0.79 15.63
CA ALA A 2 1.60 0.25 14.57
C ALA A 2 0.79 -0.69 13.66
N LEU A 3 1.29 -0.88 12.45
CA LEU A 3 0.79 -1.88 11.52
C LEU A 3 0.87 -3.27 12.18
N THR A 4 -0.24 -4.00 12.22
CA THR A 4 -0.24 -5.33 12.87
C THR A 4 0.49 -6.36 12.00
N PRO A 5 1.11 -7.38 12.62
CA PRO A 5 1.77 -8.44 11.85
C PRO A 5 0.84 -9.17 10.86
N GLU A 6 -0.41 -9.36 11.25
CA GLU A 6 -1.40 -10.03 10.41
C GLU A 6 -1.76 -9.21 9.18
N LEU A 7 -2.02 -7.91 9.36
CA LEU A 7 -2.31 -7.01 8.26
C LEU A 7 -1.10 -6.87 7.35
N LYS A 8 0.09 -6.73 7.93
CA LYS A 8 1.35 -6.69 7.18
C LYS A 8 1.51 -7.92 6.30
N ALA A 9 1.29 -9.11 6.85
CA ALA A 9 1.42 -10.37 6.11
C ALA A 9 0.41 -10.43 4.94
N ARG A 10 -0.83 -10.01 5.17
CA ARG A 10 -1.86 -9.99 4.11
C ARG A 10 -1.50 -8.98 3.02
N TRP A 11 -0.98 -7.84 3.38
CA TRP A 11 -0.55 -6.81 2.45
C TRP A 11 0.59 -7.30 1.57
N ILE A 12 1.61 -7.89 2.18
CA ILE A 12 2.75 -8.48 1.47
C ILE A 12 2.27 -9.58 0.50
N ALA A 13 1.41 -10.46 0.97
CA ALA A 13 0.86 -11.54 0.13
C ALA A 13 0.09 -10.98 -1.07
N ALA A 14 -0.72 -9.95 -0.86
CA ALA A 14 -1.47 -9.30 -1.93
C ALA A 14 -0.55 -8.66 -2.97
N LEU A 15 0.51 -7.99 -2.53
CA LEU A 15 1.50 -7.38 -3.43
C LEU A 15 2.25 -8.43 -4.26
N ARG A 16 2.46 -9.62 -3.70
CA ARG A 16 3.16 -10.72 -4.38
C ARG A 16 2.23 -11.59 -5.24
N SER A 17 0.92 -11.43 -5.09
CA SER A 17 -0.08 -12.31 -5.72
C SER A 17 -0.20 -12.13 -7.23
N GLY A 18 0.12 -10.95 -7.74
CA GLY A 18 -0.10 -10.61 -9.15
C GLY A 18 -1.53 -10.23 -9.49
N GLU A 19 -2.43 -10.16 -8.50
CA GLU A 19 -3.84 -9.83 -8.72
C GLU A 19 -4.08 -8.34 -8.98
N TYR A 20 -3.14 -7.49 -8.56
CA TYR A 20 -3.28 -6.04 -8.68
C TYR A 20 -2.29 -5.49 -9.68
N THR A 21 -2.76 -4.60 -10.56
CA THR A 21 -1.89 -3.91 -11.51
C THR A 21 -1.35 -2.65 -10.85
N GLN A 22 -0.04 -2.46 -10.91
CA GLN A 22 0.63 -1.33 -10.28
C GLN A 22 0.39 -0.04 -11.07
N GLY A 23 -0.12 0.99 -10.36
CA GLY A 23 -0.20 2.35 -10.85
C GLY A 23 0.64 3.27 -9.99
N ARG A 24 0.69 4.55 -10.36
CA ARG A 24 1.53 5.55 -9.68
C ARG A 24 0.76 6.85 -9.50
N CYS A 25 1.25 7.68 -8.59
CA CYS A 25 0.77 9.05 -8.33
C CYS A 25 -0.59 9.13 -7.64
N ALA A 26 -1.28 8.03 -7.41
CA ALA A 26 -2.56 7.99 -6.71
C ALA A 26 -2.81 6.59 -6.16
N LEU A 27 -3.69 6.49 -5.17
CA LEU A 27 -4.09 5.20 -4.61
C LEU A 27 -4.75 4.30 -5.66
N ASN A 28 -5.56 4.92 -6.53
CA ASN A 28 -6.25 4.23 -7.62
C ASN A 28 -6.26 5.18 -8.82
N PRO A 29 -5.14 5.27 -9.57
CA PRO A 29 -5.03 6.24 -10.66
C PRO A 29 -5.95 5.96 -11.84
N ALA A 30 -6.36 4.71 -12.02
CA ALA A 30 -7.31 4.30 -13.06
C ALA A 30 -8.01 3.01 -12.61
N PRO A 31 -9.16 2.66 -13.19
CA PRO A 31 -9.82 1.39 -12.83
C PRO A 31 -8.87 0.20 -13.01
N GLY A 32 -8.73 -0.59 -11.94
CA GLY A 32 -7.85 -1.75 -11.93
C GLY A 32 -6.38 -1.47 -11.64
N TYR A 33 -5.98 -0.20 -11.50
CA TYR A 33 -4.61 0.19 -11.18
C TYR A 33 -4.52 0.71 -9.75
N TYR A 34 -3.51 0.27 -9.01
CA TYR A 34 -3.33 0.64 -7.59
C TYR A 34 -1.86 0.92 -7.31
N CYS A 35 -1.57 1.88 -6.43
CA CYS A 35 -0.25 1.94 -5.83
C CYS A 35 -0.19 0.93 -4.68
N CYS A 36 0.97 0.76 -4.04
CA CYS A 36 1.09 -0.20 -2.95
C CYS A 36 0.14 0.09 -1.78
N LEU A 37 -0.13 1.36 -1.50
CA LEU A 37 -1.10 1.75 -0.47
C LEU A 37 -2.54 1.51 -0.92
N GLY A 38 -2.83 1.63 -2.21
CA GLY A 38 -4.13 1.27 -2.77
C GLY A 38 -4.42 -0.21 -2.59
N VAL A 39 -3.42 -1.05 -2.77
CA VAL A 39 -3.54 -2.49 -2.49
C VAL A 39 -3.87 -2.71 -1.02
N LEU A 40 -3.26 -1.95 -0.11
CA LEU A 40 -3.57 -2.04 1.32
C LEU A 40 -5.04 -1.71 1.60
N CYS A 41 -5.60 -0.69 0.93
CA CYS A 41 -7.03 -0.38 1.05
C CYS A 41 -7.90 -1.57 0.68
N MET A 42 -7.55 -2.26 -0.39
CA MET A 42 -8.29 -3.44 -0.84
C MET A 42 -8.14 -4.61 0.12
N VAL A 43 -6.95 -4.80 0.69
CA VAL A 43 -6.71 -5.83 1.71
C VAL A 43 -7.54 -5.58 2.96
N LEU A 44 -7.71 -4.31 3.33
CA LEU A 44 -8.56 -3.92 4.45
C LEU A 44 -10.05 -4.12 4.16
N GLY A 45 -10.43 -4.37 2.91
CA GLY A 45 -11.83 -4.46 2.50
C GLY A 45 -12.53 -3.12 2.55
N ARG A 46 -11.78 -2.02 2.39
CA ARG A 46 -12.31 -0.66 2.50
C ARG A 46 -11.97 0.16 1.25
N PRO A 47 -12.61 -0.14 0.11
CA PRO A 47 -12.35 0.59 -1.14
C PRO A 47 -12.68 2.08 -1.06
N GLU A 48 -13.51 2.50 -0.11
CA GLU A 48 -13.79 3.91 0.11
C GLU A 48 -12.54 4.71 0.51
N LEU A 49 -11.48 4.04 0.97
CA LEU A 49 -10.22 4.68 1.32
C LEU A 49 -9.38 5.07 0.10
N LEU A 50 -9.78 4.66 -1.09
CA LEU A 50 -9.08 4.99 -2.36
C LEU A 50 -9.34 6.44 -2.80
N THR A 51 -9.18 7.39 -1.89
CA THR A 51 -9.50 8.80 -2.11
C THR A 51 -8.31 9.73 -2.10
N ASN A 52 -7.08 9.20 -1.96
CA ASN A 52 -5.85 9.96 -1.77
C ASN A 52 -5.79 10.76 -0.45
N TYR A 53 -6.73 10.57 0.44
CA TYR A 53 -6.65 11.10 1.79
C TYR A 53 -5.97 10.05 2.69
N TYR A 54 -4.66 10.09 2.70
CA TYR A 54 -3.84 9.09 3.40
C TYR A 54 -4.09 9.04 4.91
N GLU A 55 -4.61 10.12 5.48
CA GLU A 55 -4.98 10.16 6.89
C GLU A 55 -5.95 9.05 7.27
N HIS A 56 -6.98 8.83 6.45
CA HIS A 56 -7.96 7.79 6.72
C HIS A 56 -7.32 6.39 6.62
N LEU A 57 -6.44 6.22 5.66
CA LEU A 57 -5.71 4.96 5.51
C LEU A 57 -4.77 4.71 6.70
N ARG A 58 -4.06 5.75 7.16
CA ARG A 58 -3.20 5.63 8.34
C ARG A 58 -3.98 5.19 9.57
N LYS A 59 -5.15 5.78 9.80
CA LYS A 59 -6.00 5.42 10.94
C LYS A 59 -6.49 3.98 10.86
N ALA A 60 -6.85 3.53 9.67
CA ALA A 60 -7.37 2.18 9.46
C ALA A 60 -6.28 1.11 9.53
N SER A 61 -5.07 1.43 9.08
CA SER A 61 -3.98 0.45 8.96
C SER A 61 -2.98 0.47 10.12
N GLY A 62 -2.88 1.59 10.82
CA GLY A 62 -1.85 1.79 11.84
C GLY A 62 -0.51 2.30 11.31
N LEU A 63 -0.42 2.62 10.02
CA LEU A 63 0.79 3.20 9.46
C LEU A 63 1.04 4.61 10.00
N THR A 64 2.31 4.95 10.21
CA THR A 64 2.72 6.31 10.57
C THR A 64 2.79 7.19 9.32
N ASN A 65 2.93 8.51 9.54
CA ASN A 65 3.15 9.46 8.45
C ASN A 65 4.41 9.11 7.66
N SER A 66 5.51 8.83 8.36
CA SER A 66 6.79 8.48 7.73
C SER A 66 6.68 7.21 6.90
N GLU A 67 5.99 6.20 7.42
CA GLU A 67 5.80 4.93 6.71
C GLU A 67 4.96 5.12 5.46
N THR A 68 3.89 5.91 5.55
CA THR A 68 3.02 6.22 4.41
C THR A 68 3.79 6.97 3.34
N ASP A 69 4.50 8.03 3.73
CA ASP A 69 5.29 8.85 2.81
C ASP A 69 6.39 8.04 2.13
N GLY A 70 7.04 7.15 2.88
CA GLY A 70 8.06 6.25 2.34
C GLY A 70 7.49 5.29 1.29
N CYS A 71 6.30 4.76 1.52
CA CYS A 71 5.64 3.89 0.56
C CYS A 71 5.24 4.63 -0.71
N VAL A 72 4.72 5.86 -0.58
CA VAL A 72 4.37 6.69 -1.74
C VAL A 72 5.61 6.99 -2.57
N GLU A 73 6.68 7.43 -1.93
CA GLU A 73 7.92 7.74 -2.62
C GLU A 73 8.51 6.51 -3.29
N LEU A 74 8.53 5.38 -2.61
CA LEU A 74 9.02 4.13 -3.16
C LEU A 74 8.23 3.73 -4.40
N ASN A 75 6.91 3.75 -4.32
CA ASN A 75 6.05 3.35 -5.43
C ASN A 75 6.14 4.31 -6.62
N ASP A 76 6.14 5.63 -6.36
CA ASP A 76 5.99 6.64 -7.40
C ASP A 76 7.32 7.12 -7.98
N VAL A 77 8.36 7.18 -7.17
CA VAL A 77 9.66 7.78 -7.55
C VAL A 77 10.68 6.71 -7.91
N ALA A 78 10.93 5.76 -7.00
CA ALA A 78 11.89 4.68 -7.23
C ALA A 78 11.38 3.64 -8.24
N GLN A 79 10.06 3.51 -8.35
CA GLN A 79 9.36 2.67 -9.33
C GLN A 79 9.74 1.19 -9.31
N PRO A 80 9.93 0.57 -8.14
CA PRO A 80 10.11 -0.88 -8.10
C PRO A 80 8.79 -1.61 -8.37
N SER A 81 8.87 -2.91 -8.65
CA SER A 81 7.68 -3.74 -8.77
C SER A 81 7.01 -3.95 -7.41
N PHE A 82 5.75 -4.42 -7.41
CA PHE A 82 5.07 -4.78 -6.18
C PHE A 82 5.83 -5.84 -5.36
N THR A 83 6.50 -6.78 -6.03
CA THR A 83 7.31 -7.80 -5.34
C THR A 83 8.45 -7.15 -4.58
N GLN A 84 9.13 -6.17 -5.17
CA GLN A 84 10.22 -5.44 -4.52
C GLN A 84 9.70 -4.59 -3.37
N ILE A 85 8.53 -3.97 -3.54
CA ILE A 85 7.89 -3.20 -2.47
C ILE A 85 7.51 -4.13 -1.30
N ALA A 86 7.02 -5.33 -1.60
CA ALA A 86 6.69 -6.32 -0.58
C ALA A 86 7.93 -6.71 0.23
N ASP A 87 9.07 -6.88 -0.44
CA ASP A 87 10.34 -7.17 0.24
C ASP A 87 10.75 -6.03 1.18
N TYR A 88 10.59 -4.79 0.73
CA TYR A 88 10.85 -3.62 1.56
C TYR A 88 9.96 -3.60 2.80
N ILE A 89 8.67 -3.83 2.63
CA ILE A 89 7.70 -3.84 3.73
C ILE A 89 8.06 -4.93 4.74
N GLU A 90 8.44 -6.09 4.26
CA GLU A 90 8.80 -7.23 5.12
C GLU A 90 9.97 -6.89 6.04
N VAL A 91 10.95 -6.15 5.52
CA VAL A 91 12.17 -5.82 6.27
C VAL A 91 11.98 -4.59 7.17
N TYR A 92 11.31 -3.54 6.67
CA TYR A 92 11.33 -2.22 7.31
C TYR A 92 10.04 -1.84 8.03
N LEU A 93 8.94 -2.47 7.74
CA LEU A 93 7.67 -2.18 8.41
C LEU A 93 7.22 -3.36 9.26
#